data_2c83bf807545900e4e112cbff299266b
#
_entry.id   2c83bf807545900e4e112cbff299266b
#
_cell.length_a   1.000
_cell.length_b   1.000
_cell.length_c   1.000
_cell.angle_alpha   90.00
_cell.angle_beta   90.00
_cell.angle_gamma   90.00
#
_symmetry.space_group_name_H-M   'P 1'
#
loop_
_entity.id
_entity.type
_entity.pdbx_description
1 polymer ?
#
loop_
_entity_poly.entity_id
_entity_poly.type
_entity_poly.pdbx_seq_one_letter_code
_entity_poly.pdbx_strand_id
1 'polypeptide(L)'
;MSSVLHNLYLKIKERKQASPNASYSAMLFDRGTDYICQKVGEEAIETVISALRGTKRELVEESADLIYHLLVLWADAEIEPDSVWDELRRREDQSGLDEKLQRGDNN
;
A
#
# COMPACT_ATOMS: atom_id res chain seq x y z
N MET A 1 -9.30 4.59 -12.42
CA MET A 1 -8.75 3.66 -11.44
C MET A 1 -9.88 2.94 -10.71
N SER A 2 -9.56 1.88 -10.06
CA SER A 2 -10.57 1.01 -9.46
C SER A 2 -11.41 1.72 -8.40
N SER A 3 -12.74 1.58 -8.49
CA SER A 3 -13.64 2.08 -7.46
C SER A 3 -13.46 1.30 -6.14
N VAL A 4 -12.99 0.04 -6.22
CA VAL A 4 -12.72 -0.76 -5.03
C VAL A 4 -11.64 -0.11 -4.18
N LEU A 5 -10.53 0.29 -4.80
CA LEU A 5 -9.43 0.96 -4.09
C LEU A 5 -9.87 2.30 -3.52
N HIS A 6 -10.61 3.07 -4.30
CA HIS A 6 -11.08 4.37 -3.87
C HIS A 6 -12.02 4.24 -2.66
N ASN A 7 -12.99 3.35 -2.76
CA ASN A 7 -13.96 3.15 -1.68
C ASN A 7 -13.28 2.63 -0.41
N LEU A 8 -12.35 1.69 -0.57
CA LEU A 8 -11.61 1.16 0.58
C LEU A 8 -10.77 2.26 1.24
N TYR A 9 -10.11 3.08 0.43
CA TYR A 9 -9.30 4.17 0.97
C TYR A 9 -10.17 5.14 1.80
N LEU A 10 -11.35 5.49 1.31
CA LEU A 10 -12.24 6.38 2.05
C LEU A 10 -12.65 5.79 3.39
N LYS A 11 -12.95 4.49 3.42
CA LYS A 11 -13.30 3.81 4.66
C LYS A 11 -12.12 3.80 5.64
N ILE A 12 -10.93 3.52 5.13
CA ILE A 12 -9.72 3.53 5.96
C ILE A 12 -9.50 4.92 6.55
N LYS A 13 -9.61 5.94 5.71
CA LYS A 13 -9.36 7.32 6.14
C LYS A 13 -10.32 7.74 7.26
N GLU A 14 -11.56 7.30 7.20
CA GLU A 14 -12.53 7.59 8.25
C GLU A 14 -12.10 7.03 9.61
N ARG A 15 -11.33 5.96 9.63
CA ARG A 15 -10.93 5.28 10.86
C ARG A 15 -9.81 5.99 11.60
N LYS A 16 -9.18 7.01 10.98
CA LYS A 16 -8.12 7.76 11.66
C LYS A 16 -8.62 8.42 12.96
N GLN A 17 -9.89 8.78 12.99
CA GLN A 17 -10.50 9.44 14.15
C GLN A 17 -11.30 8.48 15.01
N ALA A 18 -11.37 7.22 14.64
CA ALA A 18 -12.18 6.24 15.37
C ALA A 18 -11.43 5.67 16.56
N SER A 19 -12.19 5.08 17.50
CA SER A 19 -11.60 4.37 18.62
C SER A 19 -10.75 3.20 18.11
N PRO A 20 -9.58 2.92 18.74
CA PRO A 20 -8.74 1.79 18.34
C PRO A 20 -9.48 0.45 18.32
N ASN A 21 -10.54 0.33 19.10
CA ASN A 21 -11.33 -0.90 19.15
C ASN A 21 -12.36 -1.02 18.04
N ALA A 22 -12.54 0.05 17.25
CA ALA A 22 -13.60 0.08 16.23
C ALA A 22 -13.28 -0.79 15.02
N SER A 23 -11.98 -0.93 14.67
CA SER A 23 -11.58 -1.70 13.49
C SER A 23 -10.08 -1.92 13.50
N TYR A 24 -9.65 -2.82 12.62
CA TYR A 24 -8.21 -3.08 12.43
C TYR A 24 -7.48 -1.81 11.96
N SER A 25 -8.07 -1.06 11.02
CA SER A 25 -7.46 0.20 10.56
C SER A 25 -7.29 1.21 11.69
N ALA A 26 -8.32 1.33 12.53
CA ALA A 26 -8.26 2.27 13.66
C ALA A 26 -7.13 1.88 14.62
N MET A 27 -6.95 0.59 14.86
CA MET A 27 -5.88 0.09 15.71
C MET A 27 -4.51 0.41 15.09
N LEU A 28 -4.39 0.26 13.78
CA LEU A 28 -3.13 0.58 13.09
C LEU A 28 -2.76 2.05 13.24
N PHE A 29 -3.74 2.94 13.05
CA PHE A 29 -3.49 4.37 13.21
C PHE A 29 -3.11 4.71 14.65
N ASP A 30 -3.75 4.06 15.61
CA ASP A 30 -3.43 4.26 17.03
C ASP A 30 -2.00 3.83 17.34
N ARG A 31 -1.53 2.73 16.73
CA ARG A 31 -0.18 2.25 16.93
C ARG A 31 0.88 3.14 16.28
N GLY A 32 0.51 3.85 15.22
CA GLY A 32 1.36 4.88 14.63
C GLY A 32 2.15 4.43 13.43
N THR A 33 2.85 5.40 12.83
CA THR A 33 3.53 5.25 11.56
C THR A 33 4.54 4.12 11.55
N ASP A 34 5.35 4.00 12.59
CA ASP A 34 6.39 2.95 12.63
C ASP A 34 5.78 1.56 12.55
N TYR A 35 4.69 1.34 13.26
CA TYR A 35 4.02 0.04 13.22
C TYR A 35 3.39 -0.22 11.85
N ILE A 36 2.76 0.81 11.27
CA ILE A 36 2.18 0.70 9.93
C ILE A 36 3.27 0.32 8.92
N CYS A 37 4.43 0.97 8.98
CA CYS A 37 5.55 0.66 8.10
C CYS A 37 6.05 -0.77 8.29
N GLN A 38 6.12 -1.22 9.54
CA GLN A 38 6.48 -2.60 9.84
C GLN A 38 5.52 -3.57 9.17
N LYS A 39 4.22 -3.30 9.25
CA LYS A 39 3.21 -4.16 8.63
C LYS A 39 3.36 -4.20 7.11
N VAL A 40 3.61 -3.07 6.48
CA VAL A 40 3.84 -3.04 5.02
C VAL A 40 5.03 -3.95 4.67
N GLY A 41 6.12 -3.86 5.42
CA GLY A 41 7.28 -4.71 5.18
C GLY A 41 6.96 -6.19 5.36
N GLU A 42 6.24 -6.54 6.42
CA GLU A 42 5.86 -7.92 6.68
C GLU A 42 4.98 -8.48 5.56
N GLU A 43 3.98 -7.72 5.12
CA GLU A 43 3.07 -8.17 4.06
C GLU A 43 3.79 -8.29 2.71
N ALA A 44 4.75 -7.42 2.45
CA ALA A 44 5.57 -7.52 1.23
C ALA A 44 6.36 -8.82 1.22
N ILE A 45 6.97 -9.19 2.35
CA ILE A 45 7.73 -10.43 2.46
C ILE A 45 6.81 -11.64 2.31
N GLU A 46 5.64 -11.61 2.94
CA GLU A 46 4.67 -12.71 2.83
C GLU A 46 4.18 -12.87 1.39
N THR A 47 4.04 -11.77 0.67
CA THR A 47 3.66 -11.81 -0.75
C THR A 47 4.75 -12.51 -1.57
N VAL A 48 6.02 -12.19 -1.30
CA VAL A 48 7.15 -12.84 -1.98
C VAL A 48 7.17 -14.34 -1.69
N ILE A 49 6.99 -14.71 -0.43
CA ILE A 49 6.98 -16.12 -0.02
C ILE A 49 5.83 -16.86 -0.72
N SER A 50 4.64 -16.26 -0.77
CA SER A 50 3.50 -16.88 -1.45
C SER A 50 3.76 -17.07 -2.94
N ALA A 51 4.44 -16.14 -3.58
CA ALA A 51 4.76 -16.26 -4.99
C ALA A 51 5.75 -17.38 -5.25
N LEU A 52 6.70 -17.60 -4.33
CA LEU A 52 7.74 -18.60 -4.51
C LEU A 52 7.33 -20.00 -4.07
N ARG A 53 6.52 -20.12 -3.04
CA ARG A 53 6.25 -21.39 -2.39
C ARG A 53 4.78 -21.70 -2.12
N GLY A 54 3.90 -20.71 -2.30
CA GLY A 54 2.49 -20.88 -2.02
C GLY A 54 1.66 -21.13 -3.26
N THR A 55 0.35 -21.09 -3.09
CA THR A 55 -0.60 -21.25 -4.17
C THR A 55 -0.94 -19.90 -4.77
N LYS A 56 -1.57 -19.93 -5.95
CA LYS A 56 -2.07 -18.68 -6.56
C LYS A 56 -3.08 -17.98 -5.66
N ARG A 57 -3.91 -18.76 -4.96
CA ARG A 57 -4.89 -18.18 -4.04
C ARG A 57 -4.19 -17.44 -2.89
N GLU A 58 -3.16 -18.04 -2.34
CA GLU A 58 -2.40 -17.40 -1.27
C GLU A 58 -1.74 -16.11 -1.76
N LEU A 59 -1.20 -16.13 -2.98
CA LEU A 59 -0.61 -14.92 -3.55
C LEU A 59 -1.65 -13.81 -3.71
N VAL A 60 -2.87 -14.15 -4.14
CA VAL A 60 -3.97 -13.17 -4.22
C VAL A 60 -4.27 -12.59 -2.84
N GLU A 61 -4.37 -13.44 -1.82
CA GLU A 61 -4.68 -13.00 -0.47
C GLU A 61 -3.60 -12.09 0.10
N GLU A 62 -2.33 -12.48 -0.06
CA GLU A 62 -1.23 -11.68 0.46
C GLU A 62 -1.06 -10.38 -0.32
N SER A 63 -1.32 -10.40 -1.63
CA SER A 63 -1.30 -9.18 -2.43
C SER A 63 -2.36 -8.19 -1.95
N ALA A 64 -3.55 -8.69 -1.63
CA ALA A 64 -4.61 -7.85 -1.09
C ALA A 64 -4.22 -7.25 0.26
N ASP A 65 -3.60 -8.05 1.13
CA ASP A 65 -3.12 -7.57 2.43
C ASP A 65 -2.06 -6.48 2.25
N LEU A 66 -1.16 -6.66 1.31
CA LEU A 66 -0.12 -5.67 1.04
C LEU A 66 -0.73 -4.35 0.57
N ILE A 67 -1.66 -4.41 -0.38
CA ILE A 67 -2.33 -3.22 -0.88
C ILE A 67 -3.10 -2.53 0.24
N TYR A 68 -3.80 -3.31 1.07
CA TYR A 68 -4.54 -2.75 2.20
C TYR A 68 -3.62 -1.93 3.12
N HIS A 69 -2.49 -2.50 3.49
CA HIS A 69 -1.55 -1.80 4.39
C HIS A 69 -0.89 -0.60 3.72
N LEU A 70 -0.68 -0.66 2.38
CA LEU A 70 -0.21 0.50 1.65
C LEU A 70 -1.23 1.64 1.71
N LEU A 71 -2.52 1.32 1.57
CA LEU A 71 -3.57 2.34 1.67
C LEU A 71 -3.59 2.97 3.05
N VAL A 72 -3.39 2.16 4.11
CA VAL A 72 -3.31 2.69 5.48
C VAL A 72 -2.10 3.62 5.61
N LEU A 73 -0.96 3.22 5.07
CA LEU A 73 0.25 4.04 5.13
C LEU A 73 0.03 5.37 4.40
N TRP A 74 -0.59 5.33 3.22
CA TRP A 74 -0.87 6.56 2.49
C TRP A 74 -1.82 7.47 3.27
N ALA A 75 -2.86 6.91 3.88
CA ALA A 75 -3.78 7.71 4.69
C ALA A 75 -3.05 8.33 5.90
N ASP A 76 -2.17 7.57 6.53
CA ASP A 76 -1.37 8.06 7.64
C ASP A 76 -0.44 9.21 7.22
N ALA A 77 0.13 9.11 6.03
CA ALA A 77 1.02 10.13 5.48
C ALA A 77 0.26 11.27 4.77
N GLU A 78 -1.05 11.20 4.75
CA GLU A 78 -1.92 12.19 4.09
C GLU A 78 -1.67 12.25 2.58
N ILE A 79 -1.46 11.09 1.98
CA ILE A 79 -1.28 10.96 0.54
C ILE A 79 -2.56 10.35 -0.04
N GLU A 80 -3.12 11.02 -1.07
CA GLU A 80 -4.27 10.46 -1.79
C GLU A 80 -3.78 9.45 -2.81
N PRO A 81 -4.51 8.34 -3.00
CA PRO A 81 -4.10 7.34 -3.99
C PRO A 81 -3.89 7.90 -5.39
N ASP A 82 -4.66 8.94 -5.76
CA ASP A 82 -4.51 9.56 -7.09
C ASP A 82 -3.10 10.07 -7.32
N SER A 83 -2.41 10.56 -6.28
CA SER A 83 -1.03 11.01 -6.42
C SER A 83 -0.12 9.87 -6.88
N VAL A 84 -0.37 8.66 -6.35
CA VAL A 84 0.42 7.49 -6.73
C VAL A 84 0.06 7.07 -8.17
N TRP A 85 -1.24 7.08 -8.51
CA TRP A 85 -1.68 6.76 -9.87
C TRP A 85 -1.12 7.75 -10.89
N ASP A 86 -1.07 9.05 -10.54
CA ASP A 86 -0.49 10.07 -11.41
C ASP A 86 0.98 9.81 -11.67
N GLU A 87 1.71 9.39 -10.65
CA GLU A 87 3.12 9.04 -10.81
C GLU A 87 3.30 7.83 -11.72
N LEU A 88 2.43 6.82 -11.58
CA LEU A 88 2.46 5.66 -12.46
C LEU A 88 2.13 6.03 -13.89
N ARG A 89 1.13 6.91 -14.09
CA ARG A 89 0.79 7.39 -15.44
C ARG A 89 1.95 8.13 -16.07
N ARG A 90 2.65 8.95 -15.27
CA ARG A 90 3.83 9.67 -15.77
C ARG A 90 4.89 8.71 -16.31
N ARG A 91 4.99 7.52 -15.71
CA ARG A 91 5.98 6.52 -16.10
C ARG A 91 5.56 5.65 -17.28
N GLU A 92 4.32 5.71 -17.71
CA GLU A 92 3.82 4.87 -18.79
C GLU A 92 4.59 5.06 -20.10
N ASP A 93 5.03 6.29 -20.39
CA ASP A 93 5.71 6.62 -21.64
C ASP A 93 7.22 6.51 -21.55
N GLN A 94 7.74 5.95 -20.45
CA GLN A 94 9.18 5.83 -20.23
C GLN A 94 9.52 4.39 -19.81
N SER A 95 10.70 3.91 -20.22
CA SER A 95 11.19 2.63 -19.72
C SER A 95 11.65 2.81 -18.28
N GLY A 96 11.57 1.73 -17.49
CA GLY A 96 12.04 1.77 -16.11
C GLY A 96 13.52 2.13 -16.00
N LEU A 97 14.32 1.71 -16.99
CA LEU A 97 15.74 2.03 -17.01
C LEU A 97 15.98 3.52 -17.23
N ASP A 98 15.27 4.11 -18.19
CA ASP A 98 15.40 5.55 -18.47
C ASP A 98 14.99 6.36 -17.23
N GLU A 99 13.93 5.97 -16.57
CA GLU A 99 13.45 6.66 -15.37
C GLU A 99 14.51 6.64 -14.27
N LYS A 100 15.15 5.50 -14.04
CA LYS A 100 16.20 5.40 -13.03
C LYS A 100 17.38 6.30 -13.35
N LEU A 101 17.78 6.35 -14.61
CA LEU A 101 18.89 7.20 -15.04
C LEU A 101 18.57 8.67 -14.82
N GLN A 102 17.34 9.09 -15.13
CA GLN A 102 16.92 10.48 -14.96
C GLN A 102 16.92 10.92 -13.51
N ARG A 103 16.56 10.01 -12.60
CA ARG A 103 16.53 10.34 -11.17
C ARG A 103 17.91 10.23 -10.51
N GLY A 104 18.90 9.74 -11.25
CA GLY A 104 20.21 9.49 -10.66
C GLY A 104 20.16 8.35 -9.66
N ASP A 105 19.23 7.45 -9.81
CA ASP A 105 19.03 6.30 -8.93
C ASP A 105 20.10 5.25 -9.22
N ASN A 106 20.85 4.88 -8.18
CA ASN A 106 21.95 3.94 -8.30
C ASN A 106 21.55 2.49 -8.01
N ASN A 107 20.30 2.24 -7.71
CA ASN A 107 19.82 0.90 -7.35
C ASN A 107 19.28 0.13 -8.53
#